data_e3da9fc9c08d6fd781d22f4320b090e4
#
_entry.id   e3da9fc9c08d6fd781d22f4320b090e4
#
_cell.length_a   1.000
_cell.length_b   1.000
_cell.length_c   1.000
_cell.angle_alpha   90.00
_cell.angle_beta   90.00
_cell.angle_gamma   90.00
#
_symmetry.space_group_name_H-M   'P 1'
#
loop_
_entity.id
_entity.type
_entity.pdbx_description
1 polymer ?
#
loop_
_entity_poly.entity_id
_entity_poly.type
_entity_poly.pdbx_seq_one_letter_code
_entity_poly.pdbx_strand_id
1 'polypeptide(L)'
;MNVFSRYLIRHLFLGFAAAAGLLLPLFTTFNLINELDDVSPGGYRWTQAVLVVLMTLPRTLVELSPFIALLGGIVGLEQLSKNSELTAIRSTGFSIFRIALVALVAGILWTVSLGAIDEWVASPLQQQALQIKSTATALGEDDDITGNMLWARRGNEFVTVKSLNEQGQPVGVEIFHYRDDLSLESYLYARSATIKDDKTWILHGVNHKKWLNGKETLETSDNLAWQSTFTSMNLEELSMPGNTFSVRQLNHYIHYLQETGQPSSEYRLALWEKLGQPILTLAMILLAVPFTFSAPRSPGMGSRLAVGVIVGLLTWISYQIMVNLGLLFALSAPVTALGLPVAFVLVALSLVYWYDRQH
;
A
#
# COMPACT_ATOMS: atom_id res chain seq x y z
N MET A 1 -18.46 -20.33 21.79
CA MET A 1 -17.40 -20.94 20.95
C MET A 1 -17.03 -22.28 21.60
N ASN A 2 -17.17 -23.38 20.88
CA ASN A 2 -16.85 -24.70 21.42
C ASN A 2 -15.33 -24.82 21.65
N VAL A 3 -14.91 -25.64 22.61
CA VAL A 3 -13.48 -25.90 22.93
C VAL A 3 -12.67 -26.22 21.67
N PHE A 4 -13.26 -26.99 20.77
CA PHE A 4 -12.69 -27.31 19.47
C PHE A 4 -12.39 -26.10 18.58
N SER A 5 -13.33 -25.16 18.42
CA SER A 5 -13.11 -23.96 17.58
C SER A 5 -11.96 -23.12 18.12
N ARG A 6 -11.83 -22.99 19.43
CA ARG A 6 -10.72 -22.27 20.06
C ARG A 6 -9.37 -22.96 19.82
N TYR A 7 -9.37 -24.29 19.88
CA TYR A 7 -8.19 -25.12 19.63
C TYR A 7 -7.72 -24.95 18.17
N LEU A 8 -8.64 -25.08 17.21
CA LEU A 8 -8.34 -24.91 15.78
C LEU A 8 -7.83 -23.50 15.45
N ILE A 9 -8.46 -22.44 16.00
CA ILE A 9 -8.01 -21.06 15.81
C ILE A 9 -6.57 -20.90 16.33
N ARG A 10 -6.26 -21.44 17.50
CA ARG A 10 -4.89 -21.39 18.06
C ARG A 10 -3.86 -22.03 17.12
N HIS A 11 -4.17 -23.22 16.57
CA HIS A 11 -3.28 -23.91 15.63
C HIS A 11 -3.10 -23.15 14.32
N LEU A 12 -4.17 -22.51 13.81
CA LEU A 12 -4.08 -21.64 12.63
C LEU A 12 -3.20 -20.42 12.90
N PHE A 13 -3.33 -19.75 14.04
CA PHE A 13 -2.46 -18.62 14.41
C PHE A 13 -1.00 -19.05 14.59
N LEU A 14 -0.74 -20.23 15.15
CA LEU A 14 0.62 -20.78 15.19
C LEU A 14 1.17 -21.04 13.78
N GLY A 15 0.32 -21.55 12.88
CA GLY A 15 0.65 -21.71 11.46
C GLY A 15 0.97 -20.36 10.80
N PHE A 16 0.15 -19.33 11.02
CA PHE A 16 0.41 -17.97 10.50
C PHE A 16 1.72 -17.40 11.05
N ALA A 17 1.97 -17.58 12.35
CA ALA A 17 3.22 -17.14 12.95
C ALA A 17 4.45 -17.88 12.37
N ALA A 18 4.34 -19.20 12.13
CA ALA A 18 5.40 -19.99 11.51
C ALA A 18 5.66 -19.55 10.05
N ALA A 19 4.60 -19.34 9.26
CA ALA A 19 4.70 -18.85 7.89
C ALA A 19 5.26 -17.43 7.84
N ALA A 20 4.83 -16.53 8.72
CA ALA A 20 5.38 -15.19 8.86
C ALA A 20 6.87 -15.23 9.25
N GLY A 21 7.23 -16.07 10.23
CA GLY A 21 8.61 -16.25 10.67
C GLY A 21 9.58 -16.77 9.59
N LEU A 22 9.04 -17.46 8.57
CA LEU A 22 9.78 -17.89 7.39
C LEU A 22 9.85 -16.81 6.31
N LEU A 23 8.70 -16.23 5.97
CA LEU A 23 8.57 -15.32 4.83
C LEU A 23 9.12 -13.91 5.13
N LEU A 24 8.89 -13.38 6.33
CA LEU A 24 9.36 -12.03 6.66
C LEU A 24 10.88 -11.88 6.56
N PRO A 25 11.71 -12.75 7.17
CA PRO A 25 13.17 -12.61 7.01
C PRO A 25 13.62 -12.73 5.57
N LEU A 26 12.99 -13.64 4.79
CA LEU A 26 13.30 -13.83 3.38
C LEU A 26 13.04 -12.54 2.57
N PHE A 27 11.81 -11.99 2.66
CA PHE A 27 11.45 -10.77 1.93
C PHE A 27 12.18 -9.54 2.45
N THR A 28 12.42 -9.46 3.77
CA THR A 28 13.22 -8.39 4.37
C THR A 28 14.66 -8.39 3.84
N THR A 29 15.24 -9.58 3.62
CA THR A 29 16.59 -9.69 3.03
C THR A 29 16.60 -9.18 1.59
N PHE A 30 15.59 -9.53 0.78
CA PHE A 30 15.45 -8.98 -0.58
C PHE A 30 15.25 -7.47 -0.57
N ASN A 31 14.38 -6.95 0.30
CA ASN A 31 14.16 -5.52 0.44
C ASN A 31 15.46 -4.80 0.87
N LEU A 32 16.23 -5.41 1.76
CA LEU A 32 17.52 -4.84 2.19
C LEU A 32 18.54 -4.80 1.05
N ILE A 33 18.62 -5.85 0.23
CA ILE A 33 19.52 -5.87 -0.94
C ILE A 33 19.13 -4.73 -1.90
N ASN A 34 17.84 -4.60 -2.24
CA ASN A 34 17.37 -3.53 -3.11
C ASN A 34 17.63 -2.14 -2.52
N GLU A 35 17.46 -1.97 -1.21
CA GLU A 35 17.68 -0.69 -0.53
C GLU A 35 19.17 -0.32 -0.44
N LEU A 36 20.05 -1.32 -0.37
CA LEU A 36 21.50 -1.10 -0.40
C LEU A 36 22.04 -0.69 -1.77
N ASP A 37 21.34 -1.02 -2.85
CA ASP A 37 21.70 -0.58 -4.21
C ASP A 37 21.55 0.95 -4.38
N ASP A 38 20.69 1.59 -3.58
CA ASP A 38 20.48 3.04 -3.59
C ASP A 38 21.47 3.81 -2.71
N VAL A 39 22.38 3.12 -2.00
CA VAL A 39 23.39 3.75 -1.15
C VAL A 39 24.43 4.48 -1.97
N SER A 40 24.65 5.76 -1.70
CA SER A 40 25.58 6.63 -2.43
C SER A 40 26.56 7.34 -1.50
N PRO A 41 27.81 7.59 -1.96
CA PRO A 41 28.79 8.34 -1.19
C PRO A 41 28.34 9.79 -0.99
N GLY A 42 28.20 10.24 0.26
CA GLY A 42 27.78 11.61 0.59
C GLY A 42 26.27 11.81 0.74
N GLY A 43 25.47 10.86 0.28
CA GLY A 43 23.99 10.87 0.37
C GLY A 43 23.43 9.79 1.29
N TYR A 44 22.62 8.91 0.73
CA TYR A 44 21.93 7.84 1.45
C TYR A 44 22.92 6.78 1.98
N ARG A 45 22.96 6.58 3.31
CA ARG A 45 23.92 5.72 3.97
C ARG A 45 23.34 4.32 4.23
N TRP A 46 24.21 3.28 4.28
CA TRP A 46 23.80 1.91 4.58
C TRP A 46 23.06 1.76 5.92
N THR A 47 23.39 2.58 6.93
CA THR A 47 22.69 2.59 8.23
C THR A 47 21.25 3.08 8.11
N GLN A 48 21.01 4.05 7.22
CA GLN A 48 19.66 4.55 6.89
C GLN A 48 18.89 3.50 6.08
N ALA A 49 19.55 2.79 5.15
CA ALA A 49 18.94 1.68 4.42
C ALA A 49 18.44 0.57 5.37
N VAL A 50 19.24 0.16 6.34
CA VAL A 50 18.82 -0.80 7.36
C VAL A 50 17.64 -0.27 8.18
N LEU A 51 17.69 0.99 8.59
CA LEU A 51 16.60 1.62 9.35
C LEU A 51 15.30 1.66 8.52
N VAL A 52 15.37 2.08 7.27
CA VAL A 52 14.23 2.11 6.33
C VAL A 52 13.59 0.73 6.19
N VAL A 53 14.41 -0.32 5.98
CA VAL A 53 13.93 -1.70 5.88
C VAL A 53 13.25 -2.17 7.19
N LEU A 54 13.80 -1.82 8.35
CA LEU A 54 13.15 -2.14 9.63
C LEU A 54 11.82 -1.41 9.82
N MET A 55 11.74 -0.15 9.40
CA MET A 55 10.52 0.64 9.48
C MET A 55 9.43 0.13 8.50
N THR A 56 9.82 -0.48 7.39
CA THR A 56 8.89 -1.05 6.39
C THR A 56 8.47 -2.50 6.71
N LEU A 57 9.03 -3.15 7.73
CA LEU A 57 8.65 -4.51 8.15
C LEU A 57 7.14 -4.70 8.40
N PRO A 58 6.43 -3.81 9.13
CA PRO A 58 4.99 -3.98 9.33
C PRO A 58 4.22 -3.93 8.02
N ARG A 59 4.66 -3.12 7.06
CA ARG A 59 4.08 -3.05 5.72
C ARG A 59 4.28 -4.36 4.95
N THR A 60 5.49 -4.89 4.97
CA THR A 60 5.82 -6.18 4.36
C THR A 60 4.96 -7.31 4.95
N LEU A 61 4.71 -7.31 6.26
CA LEU A 61 3.81 -8.27 6.89
C LEU A 61 2.38 -8.19 6.34
N VAL A 62 1.85 -6.97 6.18
CA VAL A 62 0.51 -6.75 5.62
C VAL A 62 0.46 -7.21 4.16
N GLU A 63 1.44 -6.88 3.34
CA GLU A 63 1.51 -7.26 1.93
C GLU A 63 1.63 -8.78 1.73
N LEU A 64 2.36 -9.46 2.59
CA LEU A 64 2.50 -10.92 2.56
C LEU A 64 1.31 -11.66 3.18
N SER A 65 0.32 -10.96 3.72
CA SER A 65 -0.79 -11.59 4.43
C SER A 65 -1.53 -12.68 3.67
N PRO A 66 -1.80 -12.61 2.35
CA PRO A 66 -2.42 -13.70 1.61
C PRO A 66 -1.54 -14.96 1.55
N PHE A 67 -0.21 -14.79 1.38
CA PHE A 67 0.74 -15.90 1.40
C PHE A 67 0.83 -16.55 2.79
N ILE A 68 0.95 -15.71 3.82
CA ILE A 68 0.99 -16.16 5.21
C ILE A 68 -0.29 -16.92 5.55
N ALA A 69 -1.44 -16.45 5.08
CA ALA A 69 -2.72 -17.06 5.28
C ALA A 69 -2.83 -18.45 4.63
N LEU A 70 -2.38 -18.59 3.39
CA LEU A 70 -2.39 -19.87 2.67
C LEU A 70 -1.40 -20.85 3.28
N LEU A 71 -0.12 -20.49 3.38
CA LEU A 71 0.92 -21.39 3.88
C LEU A 71 0.75 -21.70 5.35
N GLY A 72 0.44 -20.68 6.15
CA GLY A 72 0.16 -20.86 7.57
C GLY A 72 -1.10 -21.67 7.84
N GLY A 73 -2.13 -21.49 7.01
CA GLY A 73 -3.33 -22.34 7.04
C GLY A 73 -3.02 -23.80 6.74
N ILE A 74 -2.23 -24.08 5.70
CA ILE A 74 -1.76 -25.43 5.36
C ILE A 74 -0.93 -26.01 6.53
N VAL A 75 0.05 -25.29 7.06
CA VAL A 75 0.89 -25.75 8.18
C VAL A 75 0.05 -26.05 9.42
N GLY A 76 -0.84 -25.13 9.81
CA GLY A 76 -1.67 -25.27 11.01
C GLY A 76 -2.64 -26.45 10.93
N LEU A 77 -3.29 -26.64 9.78
CA LEU A 77 -4.21 -27.75 9.56
C LEU A 77 -3.48 -29.10 9.36
N GLU A 78 -2.34 -29.09 8.67
CA GLU A 78 -1.53 -30.30 8.45
C GLU A 78 -0.98 -30.86 9.76
N GLN A 79 -0.60 -30.01 10.70
CA GLN A 79 -0.13 -30.44 12.01
C GLN A 79 -1.23 -31.23 12.75
N LEU A 80 -2.50 -30.79 12.68
CA LEU A 80 -3.64 -31.47 13.23
C LEU A 80 -3.95 -32.77 12.46
N SER A 81 -3.77 -32.79 11.17
CA SER A 81 -3.97 -33.98 10.32
C SER A 81 -2.95 -35.07 10.61
N LYS A 82 -1.67 -34.71 10.80
CA LYS A 82 -0.59 -35.65 11.15
C LYS A 82 -0.84 -36.36 12.46
N ASN A 83 -1.38 -35.69 13.45
CA ASN A 83 -1.72 -36.28 14.75
C ASN A 83 -3.04 -37.09 14.72
N SER A 84 -3.65 -37.27 13.53
CA SER A 84 -4.98 -37.88 13.37
C SER A 84 -6.11 -37.17 14.13
N GLU A 85 -5.84 -35.98 14.68
CA GLU A 85 -6.81 -35.18 15.42
C GLU A 85 -7.94 -34.70 14.51
N LEU A 86 -7.59 -34.30 13.28
CA LEU A 86 -8.58 -33.86 12.30
C LEU A 86 -9.51 -34.98 11.87
N THR A 87 -9.00 -36.22 11.78
CA THR A 87 -9.79 -37.43 11.50
C THR A 87 -10.70 -37.78 12.68
N ALA A 88 -10.18 -37.73 13.92
CA ALA A 88 -10.95 -37.93 15.13
C ALA A 88 -12.09 -36.89 15.28
N ILE A 89 -11.84 -35.64 14.93
CA ILE A 89 -12.85 -34.58 14.94
C ILE A 89 -13.95 -34.86 13.90
N ARG A 90 -13.58 -35.32 12.71
CA ARG A 90 -14.55 -35.68 11.68
C ARG A 90 -15.41 -36.89 12.07
N SER A 91 -14.85 -37.88 12.77
CA SER A 91 -15.61 -39.03 13.27
C SER A 91 -16.68 -38.65 14.29
N THR A 92 -16.58 -37.47 14.93
CA THR A 92 -17.63 -36.91 15.81
C THR A 92 -18.71 -36.12 15.06
N GLY A 93 -18.72 -36.14 13.70
CA GLY A 93 -19.73 -35.50 12.88
C GLY A 93 -19.43 -34.02 12.49
N PHE A 94 -18.19 -33.56 12.65
CA PHE A 94 -17.79 -32.25 12.13
C PHE A 94 -17.52 -32.30 10.62
N SER A 95 -18.32 -31.58 9.85
CA SER A 95 -18.14 -31.44 8.41
C SER A 95 -16.92 -30.56 8.05
N ILE A 96 -16.37 -30.73 6.84
CA ILE A 96 -15.28 -29.90 6.30
C ILE A 96 -15.73 -28.45 6.24
N PHE A 97 -17.00 -28.20 5.92
CA PHE A 97 -17.58 -26.86 5.89
C PHE A 97 -17.51 -26.16 7.26
N ARG A 98 -17.75 -26.87 8.37
CA ARG A 98 -17.59 -26.30 9.72
C ARG A 98 -16.14 -25.96 10.04
N ILE A 99 -15.18 -26.77 9.59
CA ILE A 99 -13.76 -26.49 9.73
C ILE A 99 -13.39 -25.23 8.93
N ALA A 100 -13.89 -25.13 7.69
CA ALA A 100 -13.70 -23.95 6.86
C ALA A 100 -14.30 -22.66 7.49
N LEU A 101 -15.48 -22.78 8.14
CA LEU A 101 -16.08 -21.65 8.86
C LEU A 101 -15.21 -21.20 10.05
N VAL A 102 -14.63 -22.13 10.81
CA VAL A 102 -13.71 -21.76 11.90
C VAL A 102 -12.41 -21.16 11.36
N ALA A 103 -11.90 -21.69 10.25
CA ALA A 103 -10.74 -21.10 9.55
C ALA A 103 -11.04 -19.68 9.05
N LEU A 104 -12.25 -19.45 8.54
CA LEU A 104 -12.70 -18.11 8.14
C LEU A 104 -12.74 -17.13 9.32
N VAL A 105 -13.23 -17.57 10.49
CA VAL A 105 -13.21 -16.76 11.72
C VAL A 105 -11.77 -16.39 12.13
N ALA A 106 -10.85 -17.38 12.08
CA ALA A 106 -9.44 -17.12 12.33
C ALA A 106 -8.86 -16.11 11.32
N GLY A 107 -9.25 -16.24 10.04
CA GLY A 107 -8.90 -15.32 8.97
C GLY A 107 -9.42 -13.90 9.18
N ILE A 108 -10.67 -13.75 9.61
CA ILE A 108 -11.24 -12.43 9.92
C ILE A 108 -10.47 -11.78 11.09
N LEU A 109 -10.17 -12.53 12.14
CA LEU A 109 -9.37 -12.01 13.25
C LEU A 109 -7.97 -11.59 12.80
N TRP A 110 -7.35 -12.39 11.93
CA TRP A 110 -6.04 -12.07 11.35
C TRP A 110 -6.08 -10.81 10.50
N THR A 111 -7.02 -10.71 9.56
CA THR A 111 -7.14 -9.55 8.65
C THR A 111 -7.51 -8.27 9.39
N VAL A 112 -8.37 -8.33 10.41
CA VAL A 112 -8.70 -7.16 11.25
C VAL A 112 -7.47 -6.70 12.03
N SER A 113 -6.68 -7.63 12.60
CA SER A 113 -5.44 -7.28 13.29
C SER A 113 -4.43 -6.63 12.36
N LEU A 114 -4.28 -7.16 11.14
CA LEU A 114 -3.38 -6.58 10.14
C LEU A 114 -3.88 -5.23 9.61
N GLY A 115 -5.19 -5.05 9.43
CA GLY A 115 -5.77 -3.77 9.06
C GLY A 115 -5.52 -2.69 10.13
N ALA A 116 -5.60 -3.07 11.41
CA ALA A 116 -5.22 -2.18 12.51
C ALA A 116 -3.73 -1.83 12.47
N ILE A 117 -2.86 -2.82 12.22
CA ILE A 117 -1.42 -2.59 12.05
C ILE A 117 -1.14 -1.68 10.86
N ASP A 118 -1.82 -1.87 9.71
CA ASP A 118 -1.66 -1.03 8.53
C ASP A 118 -2.03 0.42 8.80
N GLU A 119 -3.18 0.66 9.44
CA GLU A 119 -3.69 2.01 9.70
C GLU A 119 -2.83 2.80 10.70
N TRP A 120 -2.40 2.16 11.80
CA TRP A 120 -1.77 2.87 12.92
C TRP A 120 -0.25 2.70 13.00
N VAL A 121 0.33 1.70 12.37
CA VAL A 121 1.76 1.38 12.49
C VAL A 121 2.45 1.38 11.14
N ALA A 122 1.97 0.59 10.16
CA ALA A 122 2.67 0.38 8.91
C ALA A 122 2.69 1.65 8.05
N SER A 123 1.53 2.32 7.87
CA SER A 123 1.46 3.53 7.05
C SER A 123 2.29 4.69 7.61
N PRO A 124 2.22 5.05 8.91
CA PRO A 124 3.07 6.10 9.47
C PRO A 124 4.57 5.78 9.38
N LEU A 125 4.97 4.54 9.69
CA LEU A 125 6.38 4.13 9.62
C LEU A 125 6.90 4.14 8.18
N GLN A 126 6.10 3.72 7.21
CA GLN A 126 6.48 3.75 5.81
C GLN A 126 6.66 5.18 5.29
N GLN A 127 5.78 6.11 5.69
CA GLN A 127 5.92 7.52 5.35
C GLN A 127 7.20 8.12 5.92
N GLN A 128 7.52 7.85 7.20
CA GLN A 128 8.79 8.28 7.80
C GLN A 128 10.00 7.65 7.11
N ALA A 129 9.94 6.37 6.74
CA ALA A 129 11.00 5.69 6.00
C ALA A 129 11.27 6.37 4.65
N LEU A 130 10.21 6.73 3.90
CA LEU A 130 10.33 7.46 2.64
C LEU A 130 10.89 8.86 2.82
N GLN A 131 10.52 9.58 3.88
CA GLN A 131 11.10 10.89 4.20
C GLN A 131 12.60 10.79 4.49
N ILE A 132 13.02 9.81 5.29
CA ILE A 132 14.45 9.57 5.56
C ILE A 132 15.21 9.30 4.25
N LYS A 133 14.63 8.46 3.38
CA LYS A 133 15.24 8.11 2.09
C LYS A 133 15.32 9.32 1.18
N SER A 134 14.22 10.05 0.96
CA SER A 134 14.15 11.20 0.05
C SER A 134 15.09 12.33 0.51
N THR A 135 15.13 12.63 1.81
CA THR A 135 16.02 13.66 2.36
C THR A 135 17.49 13.26 2.19
N ALA A 136 17.82 12.00 2.45
CA ALA A 136 19.21 11.54 2.32
C ALA A 136 19.67 11.44 0.87
N THR A 137 18.79 11.06 -0.06
CA THR A 137 19.13 11.01 -1.50
C THR A 137 19.31 12.43 -2.06
N ALA A 138 18.47 13.39 -1.66
CA ALA A 138 18.58 14.79 -2.08
C ALA A 138 19.91 15.45 -1.63
N LEU A 139 20.52 14.98 -0.56
CA LEU A 139 21.83 15.48 -0.09
C LEU A 139 23.01 14.93 -0.90
N GLY A 140 22.84 13.84 -1.64
CA GLY A 140 23.90 13.17 -2.41
C GLY A 140 23.98 13.55 -3.88
N GLU A 141 22.97 14.21 -4.42
CA GLU A 141 22.91 14.64 -5.82
C GLU A 141 23.26 16.13 -5.90
N ASP A 142 24.52 16.43 -6.28
CA ASP A 142 24.89 17.76 -6.77
C ASP A 142 24.16 18.03 -8.09
N ASP A 143 23.24 18.99 -8.07
CA ASP A 143 22.66 19.74 -9.21
C ASP A 143 21.64 19.10 -10.18
N ASP A 144 21.28 17.82 -10.13
CA ASP A 144 20.17 17.33 -10.96
C ASP A 144 18.90 17.11 -10.11
N ILE A 145 18.07 18.15 -10.14
CA ILE A 145 16.85 18.32 -9.36
C ILE A 145 15.74 17.43 -9.93
N THR A 146 15.76 16.17 -9.63
CA THR A 146 14.63 15.24 -9.76
C THR A 146 13.98 14.93 -8.41
N GLY A 147 13.98 15.90 -7.49
CA GLY A 147 13.09 15.84 -6.33
C GLY A 147 11.63 15.79 -6.81
N ASN A 148 10.78 15.04 -6.16
CA ASN A 148 9.35 14.98 -6.44
C ASN A 148 8.76 16.40 -6.45
N MET A 149 8.69 17.01 -7.62
CA MET A 149 8.11 18.33 -7.81
C MET A 149 6.63 18.25 -7.44
N LEU A 150 6.25 18.95 -6.38
CA LEU A 150 4.86 19.05 -5.96
C LEU A 150 4.14 19.99 -6.90
N TRP A 151 2.97 19.60 -7.36
CA TRP A 151 2.15 20.48 -8.18
C TRP A 151 0.68 20.43 -7.74
N ALA A 152 0.02 21.56 -7.86
CA ALA A 152 -1.41 21.69 -7.61
C ALA A 152 -2.06 22.56 -8.68
N ARG A 153 -3.35 22.35 -8.90
CA ARG A 153 -4.15 23.14 -9.84
C ARG A 153 -5.44 23.59 -9.17
N ARG A 154 -5.80 24.84 -9.37
CA ARG A 154 -7.11 25.38 -9.05
C ARG A 154 -7.61 26.24 -10.21
N GLY A 155 -8.56 25.73 -10.98
CA GLY A 155 -9.05 26.40 -12.18
C GLY A 155 -7.92 26.62 -13.18
N ASN A 156 -7.59 27.89 -13.43
CA ASN A 156 -6.56 28.34 -14.38
C ASN A 156 -5.19 28.62 -13.71
N GLU A 157 -5.08 28.39 -12.41
CA GLU A 157 -3.83 28.55 -11.66
C GLU A 157 -3.14 27.20 -11.47
N PHE A 158 -1.87 27.11 -11.86
CA PHE A 158 -1.00 25.96 -11.63
C PHE A 158 0.13 26.39 -10.72
N VAL A 159 0.40 25.60 -9.72
CA VAL A 159 1.46 25.85 -8.74
C VAL A 159 2.40 24.67 -8.70
N THR A 160 3.69 24.94 -8.76
CA THR A 160 4.73 23.94 -8.55
C THR A 160 5.63 24.35 -7.39
N VAL A 161 6.05 23.36 -6.60
CA VAL A 161 7.03 23.51 -5.53
C VAL A 161 8.16 22.55 -5.80
N LYS A 162 9.37 23.08 -5.93
CA LYS A 162 10.55 22.34 -6.34
C LYS A 162 11.01 21.35 -5.27
N SER A 163 11.02 21.79 -4.01
CA SER A 163 11.42 20.97 -2.86
C SER A 163 10.86 21.55 -1.56
N LEU A 164 10.99 20.78 -0.49
CA LEU A 164 10.74 21.23 0.88
C LEU A 164 12.08 21.29 1.62
N ASN A 165 12.26 22.29 2.47
CA ASN A 165 13.42 22.35 3.36
C ASN A 165 13.25 21.40 4.56
N GLU A 166 14.27 21.30 5.43
CA GLU A 166 14.24 20.45 6.64
C GLU A 166 13.10 20.79 7.62
N GLN A 167 12.49 21.96 7.49
CA GLN A 167 11.37 22.45 8.30
C GLN A 167 10.01 22.26 7.60
N GLY A 168 9.98 21.56 6.46
CA GLY A 168 8.77 21.34 5.67
C GLY A 168 8.26 22.60 4.92
N GLN A 169 9.09 23.67 4.80
CA GLN A 169 8.71 24.89 4.10
C GLN A 169 9.03 24.79 2.61
N PRO A 170 8.15 25.33 1.72
CA PRO A 170 8.35 25.26 0.28
C PRO A 170 9.57 26.08 -0.19
N VAL A 171 10.35 25.50 -1.11
CA VAL A 171 11.48 26.13 -1.77
C VAL A 171 11.28 26.02 -3.29
N GLY A 172 11.54 27.12 -4.02
CA GLY A 172 11.36 27.16 -5.46
C GLY A 172 9.89 27.05 -5.85
N VAL A 173 9.06 27.99 -5.41
CA VAL A 173 7.63 28.04 -5.72
C VAL A 173 7.42 28.76 -7.04
N GLU A 174 6.74 28.11 -7.97
CA GLU A 174 6.34 28.70 -9.25
C GLU A 174 4.82 28.68 -9.38
N ILE A 175 4.25 29.81 -9.75
CA ILE A 175 2.80 29.97 -9.93
C ILE A 175 2.54 30.47 -11.34
N PHE A 176 1.79 29.69 -12.10
CA PHE A 176 1.38 29.99 -13.47
C PHE A 176 -0.12 30.31 -13.48
N HIS A 177 -0.47 31.47 -13.99
CA HIS A 177 -1.88 31.81 -14.18
C HIS A 177 -2.18 31.91 -15.68
N TYR A 178 -3.16 31.11 -16.13
CA TYR A 178 -3.56 31.06 -17.54
C TYR A 178 -4.90 31.77 -17.73
N ARG A 179 -5.10 32.36 -18.92
CA ARG A 179 -6.42 32.82 -19.37
C ARG A 179 -7.27 31.63 -19.84
N ASP A 180 -8.55 31.91 -20.11
CA ASP A 180 -9.48 30.88 -20.62
C ASP A 180 -9.09 30.36 -22.03
N ASP A 181 -8.29 31.14 -22.79
CA ASP A 181 -7.73 30.76 -24.07
C ASP A 181 -6.41 29.96 -23.96
N LEU A 182 -6.05 29.53 -22.74
CA LEU A 182 -4.81 28.82 -22.41
C LEU A 182 -3.52 29.63 -22.64
N SER A 183 -3.62 30.92 -22.89
CA SER A 183 -2.43 31.79 -22.93
C SER A 183 -1.95 32.13 -21.51
N LEU A 184 -0.62 32.20 -21.30
CA LEU A 184 -0.06 32.54 -20.00
C LEU A 184 -0.32 34.03 -19.69
N GLU A 185 -1.00 34.31 -18.61
CA GLU A 185 -1.33 35.66 -18.15
C GLU A 185 -0.27 36.19 -17.21
N SER A 186 0.16 35.37 -16.25
CA SER A 186 1.22 35.72 -15.33
C SER A 186 2.03 34.52 -14.88
N TYR A 187 3.29 34.76 -14.56
CA TYR A 187 4.22 33.81 -13.98
C TYR A 187 4.86 34.44 -12.76
N LEU A 188 4.80 33.73 -11.63
CA LEU A 188 5.39 34.18 -10.40
C LEU A 188 6.38 33.10 -9.92
N TYR A 189 7.61 33.54 -9.66
CA TYR A 189 8.63 32.71 -9.04
C TYR A 189 8.94 33.27 -7.66
N ALA A 190 8.95 32.39 -6.63
CA ALA A 190 9.41 32.74 -5.30
C ALA A 190 10.54 31.78 -4.87
N ARG A 191 11.59 32.32 -4.30
CA ARG A 191 12.74 31.54 -3.83
C ARG A 191 12.34 30.57 -2.73
N SER A 192 11.49 31.00 -1.79
CA SER A 192 10.94 30.20 -0.70
C SER A 192 9.59 30.74 -0.27
N ALA A 193 8.86 29.95 0.51
CA ALA A 193 7.62 30.38 1.12
C ALA A 193 7.55 29.94 2.59
N THR A 194 6.91 30.75 3.42
CA THR A 194 6.58 30.41 4.80
C THR A 194 5.09 30.18 4.91
N ILE A 195 4.69 29.03 5.39
CA ILE A 195 3.29 28.68 5.64
C ILE A 195 2.87 29.36 6.94
N LYS A 196 1.96 30.33 6.84
CA LYS A 196 1.44 31.07 8.00
C LYS A 196 0.20 30.38 8.56
N ASP A 197 -0.72 30.00 7.67
CA ASP A 197 -1.97 29.30 7.96
C ASP A 197 -2.26 28.32 6.83
N ASP A 198 -3.22 27.40 7.02
CA ASP A 198 -3.62 26.38 6.02
C ASP A 198 -3.93 26.92 4.61
N LYS A 199 -4.18 28.24 4.48
CA LYS A 199 -4.56 28.88 3.22
C LYS A 199 -3.67 30.06 2.82
N THR A 200 -2.78 30.53 3.69
CA THR A 200 -1.98 31.73 3.42
C THR A 200 -0.50 31.44 3.52
N TRP A 201 0.20 31.62 2.41
CA TRP A 201 1.65 31.54 2.35
C TRP A 201 2.26 32.92 2.19
N ILE A 202 3.40 33.16 2.82
CA ILE A 202 4.22 34.33 2.59
C ILE A 202 5.36 33.90 1.67
N LEU A 203 5.30 34.35 0.43
CA LEU A 203 6.32 34.09 -0.58
C LEU A 203 7.49 35.08 -0.39
N HIS A 204 8.73 34.60 -0.46
CA HIS A 204 9.95 35.35 -0.26
C HIS A 204 10.78 35.38 -1.54
N GLY A 205 11.35 36.58 -1.86
CA GLY A 205 12.18 36.77 -3.06
C GLY A 205 11.38 36.55 -4.33
N VAL A 206 10.29 37.30 -4.49
CA VAL A 206 9.29 37.12 -5.54
C VAL A 206 9.68 37.88 -6.80
N ASN A 207 9.66 37.18 -7.94
CA ASN A 207 9.73 37.74 -9.29
C ASN A 207 8.40 37.44 -9.99
N HIS A 208 7.61 38.46 -10.26
CA HIS A 208 6.31 38.36 -10.88
C HIS A 208 6.33 38.95 -12.28
N LYS A 209 6.16 38.12 -13.30
CA LYS A 209 6.04 38.50 -14.71
C LYS A 209 4.56 38.46 -15.10
N LYS A 210 4.11 39.56 -15.74
CA LYS A 210 2.75 39.69 -16.26
C LYS A 210 2.81 40.06 -17.75
N TRP A 211 1.94 39.44 -18.55
CA TRP A 211 1.77 39.73 -19.97
C TRP A 211 0.43 40.41 -20.20
N LEU A 212 0.49 41.74 -20.37
CA LEU A 212 -0.66 42.57 -20.71
C LEU A 212 -0.47 43.17 -22.11
N ASN A 213 -1.39 42.87 -23.04
CA ASN A 213 -1.41 43.38 -24.41
C ASN A 213 -0.05 43.26 -25.15
N GLY A 214 0.62 42.12 -25.00
CA GLY A 214 1.90 41.82 -25.63
C GLY A 214 3.11 42.55 -25.01
N LYS A 215 2.93 43.26 -23.88
CA LYS A 215 4.00 43.85 -23.08
C LYS A 215 4.25 43.02 -21.83
N GLU A 216 5.53 42.69 -21.61
CA GLU A 216 6.00 42.03 -20.38
C GLU A 216 6.30 43.12 -19.34
N THR A 217 5.77 42.94 -18.15
CA THR A 217 6.11 43.72 -16.96
C THR A 217 6.69 42.78 -15.89
N LEU A 218 7.84 43.15 -15.31
CA LEU A 218 8.49 42.45 -14.23
C LEU A 218 8.35 43.28 -12.96
N GLU A 219 7.73 42.70 -11.95
CA GLU A 219 7.62 43.24 -10.60
C GLU A 219 8.43 42.36 -9.65
N THR A 220 9.30 42.93 -8.86
CA THR A 220 10.08 42.24 -7.84
C THR A 220 9.62 42.69 -6.46
N SER A 221 9.38 41.74 -5.57
CA SER A 221 8.96 42.00 -4.18
C SER A 221 9.70 41.10 -3.20
N ASP A 222 10.12 41.63 -2.07
CA ASP A 222 10.78 40.82 -1.05
C ASP A 222 9.81 39.81 -0.37
N ASN A 223 8.56 40.25 -0.17
CA ASN A 223 7.51 39.42 0.45
C ASN A 223 6.17 39.67 -0.23
N LEU A 224 5.45 38.60 -0.52
CA LEU A 224 4.10 38.63 -1.07
C LEU A 224 3.22 37.61 -0.34
N ALA A 225 2.11 38.10 0.21
CA ALA A 225 1.09 37.17 0.74
C ALA A 225 0.28 36.57 -0.42
N TRP A 226 0.24 35.25 -0.49
CA TRP A 226 -0.48 34.51 -1.52
C TRP A 226 -1.43 33.50 -0.88
N GLN A 227 -2.64 33.37 -1.44
CA GLN A 227 -3.58 32.35 -1.01
C GLN A 227 -3.23 31.03 -1.66
N SER A 228 -2.75 30.10 -0.83
CA SER A 228 -2.33 28.79 -1.29
C SER A 228 -3.45 28.01 -1.96
N THR A 229 -3.11 27.38 -3.07
CA THR A 229 -3.93 26.39 -3.74
C THR A 229 -3.86 25.04 -3.00
N PHE A 230 -2.78 24.82 -2.25
CA PHE A 230 -2.64 23.66 -1.36
C PHE A 230 -3.50 23.88 -0.11
N THR A 231 -4.40 22.95 0.15
CA THR A 231 -5.26 22.97 1.34
C THR A 231 -4.58 22.18 2.47
N SER A 232 -5.06 22.27 3.67
CA SER A 232 -4.65 21.70 4.97
C SER A 232 -3.92 20.35 5.04
N MET A 233 -3.50 19.77 3.94
CA MET A 233 -2.63 18.59 3.91
C MET A 233 -1.18 19.01 4.00
N ASN A 234 -0.39 18.26 4.75
CA ASN A 234 1.05 18.43 4.78
C ASN A 234 1.60 18.27 3.36
N LEU A 235 2.37 19.25 2.88
CA LEU A 235 2.98 19.21 1.54
C LEU A 235 3.81 17.93 1.31
N GLU A 236 4.40 17.40 2.37
CA GLU A 236 5.14 16.15 2.37
C GLU A 236 4.25 14.96 1.97
N GLU A 237 2.99 14.93 2.42
CA GLU A 237 2.04 13.88 2.07
C GLU A 237 1.69 13.90 0.57
N LEU A 238 1.64 15.10 -0.05
CA LEU A 238 1.31 15.24 -1.47
C LEU A 238 2.36 14.63 -2.42
N SER A 239 3.59 14.44 -1.96
CA SER A 239 4.67 13.80 -2.73
C SER A 239 4.71 12.29 -2.63
N MET A 240 3.89 11.69 -1.76
CA MET A 240 3.98 10.26 -1.45
C MET A 240 3.13 9.41 -2.40
N PRO A 241 3.61 8.21 -2.77
CA PRO A 241 2.82 7.25 -3.53
C PRO A 241 1.55 6.81 -2.78
N GLY A 242 0.45 6.58 -3.49
CA GLY A 242 -0.85 6.22 -2.90
C GLY A 242 -0.84 4.97 -2.01
N ASN A 243 0.05 4.02 -2.27
CA ASN A 243 0.18 2.79 -1.48
C ASN A 243 0.75 3.02 -0.06
N THR A 244 1.34 4.18 0.23
CA THR A 244 1.92 4.51 1.56
C THR A 244 0.90 5.07 2.54
N PHE A 245 -0.21 5.59 2.02
CA PHE A 245 -1.27 6.18 2.84
C PHE A 245 -2.10 5.12 3.56
N SER A 246 -2.61 5.45 4.73
CA SER A 246 -3.66 4.68 5.38
C SER A 246 -5.01 4.83 4.64
N VAL A 247 -5.97 3.96 4.94
CA VAL A 247 -7.32 4.03 4.34
C VAL A 247 -7.97 5.40 4.60
N ARG A 248 -7.80 5.93 5.81
CA ARG A 248 -8.34 7.23 6.21
C ARG A 248 -7.68 8.38 5.43
N GLN A 249 -6.35 8.37 5.34
CA GLN A 249 -5.59 9.36 4.56
C GLN A 249 -5.97 9.31 3.07
N LEU A 250 -6.04 8.10 2.46
CA LEU A 250 -6.47 7.94 1.06
C LEU A 250 -7.84 8.55 0.80
N ASN A 251 -8.81 8.27 1.68
CA ASN A 251 -10.15 8.81 1.52
C ASN A 251 -10.14 10.35 1.56
N HIS A 252 -9.41 10.94 2.50
CA HIS A 252 -9.26 12.39 2.61
C HIS A 252 -8.58 12.99 1.38
N TYR A 253 -7.50 12.36 0.90
CA TYR A 253 -6.74 12.82 -0.26
C TYR A 253 -7.54 12.71 -1.57
N ILE A 254 -8.31 11.65 -1.75
CA ILE A 254 -9.21 11.50 -2.91
C ILE A 254 -10.23 12.62 -2.95
N HIS A 255 -10.85 12.99 -1.82
CA HIS A 255 -11.78 14.12 -1.74
C HIS A 255 -11.11 15.43 -2.13
N TYR A 256 -9.92 15.69 -1.61
CA TYR A 256 -9.12 16.88 -1.97
C TYR A 256 -8.85 16.95 -3.48
N LEU A 257 -8.40 15.86 -4.10
CA LEU A 257 -8.15 15.81 -5.54
C LEU A 257 -9.41 16.06 -6.38
N GLN A 258 -10.56 15.52 -5.93
CA GLN A 258 -11.85 15.74 -6.60
C GLN A 258 -12.32 17.19 -6.49
N GLU A 259 -12.18 17.82 -5.34
CA GLU A 259 -12.54 19.23 -5.12
C GLU A 259 -11.67 20.18 -5.94
N THR A 260 -10.41 19.83 -6.14
CA THR A 260 -9.46 20.62 -6.93
C THR A 260 -9.46 20.29 -8.43
N GLY A 261 -10.30 19.33 -8.87
CA GLY A 261 -10.41 18.91 -10.27
C GLY A 261 -9.19 18.14 -10.79
N GLN A 262 -8.39 17.56 -9.88
CA GLN A 262 -7.21 16.77 -10.23
C GLN A 262 -7.57 15.29 -10.43
N PRO A 263 -6.79 14.53 -11.26
CA PRO A 263 -7.03 13.11 -11.47
C PRO A 263 -6.78 12.32 -10.18
N SER A 264 -7.81 11.60 -9.72
CA SER A 264 -7.76 10.79 -8.49
C SER A 264 -7.77 9.28 -8.73
N SER A 265 -7.63 8.85 -9.99
CA SER A 265 -7.80 7.44 -10.39
C SER A 265 -6.80 6.50 -9.70
N GLU A 266 -5.53 6.89 -9.59
CA GLU A 266 -4.48 6.11 -8.96
C GLU A 266 -4.73 5.91 -7.45
N TYR A 267 -5.07 6.99 -6.74
CA TYR A 267 -5.35 6.93 -5.30
C TYR A 267 -6.65 6.17 -4.99
N ARG A 268 -7.65 6.28 -5.89
CA ARG A 268 -8.86 5.45 -5.80
C ARG A 268 -8.54 3.98 -5.98
N LEU A 269 -7.67 3.65 -6.91
CA LEU A 269 -7.22 2.27 -7.09
C LEU A 269 -6.50 1.77 -5.84
N ALA A 270 -5.54 2.52 -5.30
CA ALA A 270 -4.83 2.18 -4.06
C ALA A 270 -5.79 1.96 -2.87
N LEU A 271 -6.85 2.76 -2.75
CA LEU A 271 -7.89 2.56 -1.74
C LEU A 271 -8.62 1.21 -1.91
N TRP A 272 -9.03 0.89 -3.13
CA TRP A 272 -9.72 -0.37 -3.42
C TRP A 272 -8.80 -1.58 -3.29
N GLU A 273 -7.50 -1.45 -3.59
CA GLU A 273 -6.50 -2.49 -3.34
C GLU A 273 -6.37 -2.81 -1.85
N LYS A 274 -6.30 -1.78 -0.99
CA LYS A 274 -6.29 -1.95 0.46
C LYS A 274 -7.55 -2.64 1.00
N LEU A 275 -8.70 -2.42 0.38
CA LEU A 275 -9.94 -3.11 0.73
C LEU A 275 -10.03 -4.53 0.12
N GLY A 276 -9.40 -4.76 -1.00
CA GLY A 276 -9.35 -6.06 -1.68
C GLY A 276 -8.40 -7.05 -1.01
N GLN A 277 -7.31 -6.58 -0.43
CA GLN A 277 -6.30 -7.43 0.20
C GLN A 277 -6.82 -8.30 1.36
N PRO A 278 -7.64 -7.81 2.31
CA PRO A 278 -8.33 -8.64 3.29
C PRO A 278 -9.17 -9.75 2.66
N ILE A 279 -9.90 -9.45 1.59
CA ILE A 279 -10.74 -10.41 0.88
C ILE A 279 -9.88 -11.52 0.26
N LEU A 280 -8.76 -11.15 -0.37
CA LEU A 280 -7.81 -12.10 -0.92
C LEU A 280 -7.20 -12.99 0.19
N THR A 281 -6.86 -12.41 1.32
CA THR A 281 -6.34 -13.14 2.49
C THR A 281 -7.35 -14.17 3.00
N LEU A 282 -8.64 -13.80 3.08
CA LEU A 282 -9.72 -14.73 3.47
C LEU A 282 -9.91 -15.84 2.43
N ALA A 283 -9.81 -15.54 1.14
CA ALA A 283 -9.84 -16.55 0.08
C ALA A 283 -8.70 -17.56 0.23
N MET A 284 -7.50 -17.09 0.54
CA MET A 284 -6.31 -17.94 0.74
C MET A 284 -6.43 -18.86 1.95
N ILE A 285 -6.99 -18.39 3.06
CA ILE A 285 -7.28 -19.24 4.23
C ILE A 285 -8.29 -20.32 3.87
N LEU A 286 -9.36 -19.97 3.15
CA LEU A 286 -10.34 -20.94 2.70
C LEU A 286 -9.75 -21.97 1.75
N LEU A 287 -8.84 -21.56 0.85
CA LEU A 287 -8.11 -22.48 -0.03
C LEU A 287 -7.20 -23.45 0.72
N ALA A 288 -6.63 -23.06 1.85
CA ALA A 288 -5.79 -23.95 2.66
C ALA A 288 -6.56 -25.19 3.17
N VAL A 289 -7.88 -25.09 3.38
CA VAL A 289 -8.71 -26.20 3.87
C VAL A 289 -8.74 -27.36 2.89
N PRO A 290 -9.19 -27.25 1.62
CA PRO A 290 -9.20 -28.37 0.68
C PRO A 290 -7.80 -28.95 0.42
N PHE A 291 -6.73 -28.15 0.47
CA PHE A 291 -5.37 -28.66 0.34
C PHE A 291 -4.98 -29.65 1.43
N THR A 292 -5.50 -29.47 2.63
CA THR A 292 -5.23 -30.37 3.77
C THR A 292 -5.98 -31.69 3.64
N PHE A 293 -7.18 -31.69 3.05
CA PHE A 293 -8.02 -32.87 2.91
C PHE A 293 -7.80 -33.67 1.62
N SER A 294 -6.98 -33.16 0.68
CA SER A 294 -6.69 -33.81 -0.61
C SER A 294 -5.83 -35.05 -0.40
N ALA A 295 -6.44 -36.23 -0.45
CA ALA A 295 -5.93 -37.59 -0.58
C ALA A 295 -5.12 -38.22 0.59
N PRO A 296 -5.54 -39.41 1.05
CA PRO A 296 -4.87 -40.15 2.14
C PRO A 296 -3.52 -40.80 1.74
N ARG A 297 -3.16 -40.80 0.46
CA ARG A 297 -1.88 -41.34 -0.07
C ARG A 297 -0.95 -40.26 -0.60
N SER A 298 -1.13 -39.00 -0.17
CA SER A 298 -0.44 -37.87 -0.72
C SER A 298 0.99 -37.70 -0.20
N PRO A 299 1.85 -37.10 -1.00
CA PRO A 299 3.22 -36.74 -0.65
C PRO A 299 3.28 -35.89 0.63
N GLY A 300 4.40 -35.97 1.36
CA GLY A 300 4.58 -35.36 2.67
C GLY A 300 4.36 -33.83 2.69
N MET A 301 4.35 -33.25 3.88
CA MET A 301 4.15 -31.82 4.15
C MET A 301 4.90 -30.88 3.20
N GLY A 302 6.14 -31.24 2.81
CA GLY A 302 6.95 -30.43 1.90
C GLY A 302 6.33 -30.25 0.52
N SER A 303 5.69 -31.27 -0.03
CA SER A 303 5.04 -31.19 -1.35
C SER A 303 3.77 -30.33 -1.32
N ARG A 304 2.98 -30.39 -0.25
CA ARG A 304 1.80 -29.53 -0.08
C ARG A 304 2.18 -28.06 0.10
N LEU A 305 3.26 -27.81 0.85
CA LEU A 305 3.82 -26.46 0.97
C LEU A 305 4.35 -25.96 -0.38
N ALA A 306 5.03 -26.81 -1.16
CA ALA A 306 5.51 -26.43 -2.49
C ALA A 306 4.35 -26.04 -3.42
N VAL A 307 3.26 -26.82 -3.43
CA VAL A 307 2.04 -26.47 -4.19
C VAL A 307 1.42 -25.19 -3.64
N GLY A 308 1.36 -24.99 -2.33
CA GLY A 308 0.89 -23.77 -1.69
C GLY A 308 1.70 -22.53 -2.13
N VAL A 309 3.03 -22.65 -2.19
CA VAL A 309 3.92 -21.58 -2.69
C VAL A 309 3.62 -21.26 -4.16
N ILE A 310 3.48 -22.28 -5.02
CA ILE A 310 3.16 -22.10 -6.44
C ILE A 310 1.81 -21.41 -6.61
N VAL A 311 0.77 -21.87 -5.89
CA VAL A 311 -0.56 -21.25 -5.93
C VAL A 311 -0.52 -19.81 -5.43
N GLY A 312 0.17 -19.54 -4.32
CA GLY A 312 0.35 -18.21 -3.80
C GLY A 312 1.04 -17.28 -4.80
N LEU A 313 2.14 -17.75 -5.41
CA LEU A 313 2.88 -16.99 -6.42
C LEU A 313 2.03 -16.69 -7.67
N LEU A 314 1.32 -17.70 -8.19
CA LEU A 314 0.41 -17.52 -9.32
C LEU A 314 -0.71 -16.52 -9.00
N THR A 315 -1.25 -16.56 -7.80
CA THR A 315 -2.26 -15.60 -7.35
C THR A 315 -1.71 -14.19 -7.32
N TRP A 316 -0.51 -14.01 -6.76
CA TRP A 316 0.15 -12.71 -6.70
C TRP A 316 0.45 -12.15 -8.10
N ILE A 317 1.01 -12.98 -9.00
CA ILE A 317 1.26 -12.59 -10.38
C ILE A 317 -0.04 -12.20 -11.09
N SER A 318 -1.10 -13.01 -10.93
CA SER A 318 -2.40 -12.73 -11.54
C SER A 318 -3.00 -11.42 -11.00
N TYR A 319 -2.83 -11.14 -9.70
CA TYR A 319 -3.27 -9.89 -9.09
C TYR A 319 -2.53 -8.69 -9.68
N GLN A 320 -1.20 -8.76 -9.78
CA GLN A 320 -0.39 -7.70 -10.38
C GLN A 320 -0.73 -7.45 -11.85
N ILE A 321 -0.96 -8.52 -12.62
CA ILE A 321 -1.41 -8.40 -14.02
C ILE A 321 -2.77 -7.68 -14.06
N MET A 322 -3.72 -8.06 -13.20
CA MET A 322 -5.06 -7.45 -13.18
C MET A 322 -5.00 -5.96 -12.82
N VAL A 323 -4.19 -5.57 -11.84
CA VAL A 323 -3.98 -4.17 -11.45
C VAL A 323 -3.38 -3.37 -12.61
N ASN A 324 -2.32 -3.87 -13.23
CA ASN A 324 -1.67 -3.18 -14.36
C ASN A 324 -2.59 -3.07 -15.60
N LEU A 325 -3.34 -4.12 -15.92
CA LEU A 325 -4.34 -4.08 -16.99
C LEU A 325 -5.47 -3.10 -16.67
N GLY A 326 -5.88 -3.03 -15.40
CA GLY A 326 -6.89 -2.08 -14.93
C GLY A 326 -6.48 -0.63 -15.16
N LEU A 327 -5.22 -0.30 -14.89
CA LEU A 327 -4.65 1.02 -15.17
C LEU A 327 -4.56 1.29 -16.68
N LEU A 328 -4.06 0.31 -17.45
CA LEU A 328 -3.89 0.45 -18.90
C LEU A 328 -5.22 0.66 -19.64
N PHE A 329 -6.25 -0.09 -19.28
CA PHE A 329 -7.57 -0.02 -19.91
C PHE A 329 -8.54 0.95 -19.22
N ALA A 330 -8.05 1.72 -18.24
CA ALA A 330 -8.86 2.66 -17.44
C ALA A 330 -10.14 2.01 -16.88
N LEU A 331 -10.03 0.76 -16.41
CA LEU A 331 -11.17 0.05 -15.80
C LEU A 331 -11.54 0.72 -14.47
N SER A 332 -12.76 0.50 -14.03
CA SER A 332 -13.18 1.04 -12.72
C SER A 332 -12.35 0.42 -11.59
N ALA A 333 -11.85 1.25 -10.68
CA ALA A 333 -11.00 0.83 -9.56
C ALA A 333 -11.57 -0.34 -8.73
N PRO A 334 -12.89 -0.40 -8.42
CA PRO A 334 -13.47 -1.55 -7.72
C PRO A 334 -13.35 -2.86 -8.49
N VAL A 335 -13.60 -2.85 -9.79
CA VAL A 335 -13.51 -4.08 -10.63
C VAL A 335 -12.07 -4.56 -10.72
N THR A 336 -11.13 -3.66 -10.87
CA THR A 336 -9.70 -3.96 -10.95
C THR A 336 -9.19 -4.58 -9.64
N ALA A 337 -9.52 -3.99 -8.51
CA ALA A 337 -8.98 -4.40 -7.21
C ALA A 337 -9.75 -5.58 -6.57
N LEU A 338 -11.07 -5.66 -6.74
CA LEU A 338 -11.91 -6.70 -6.11
C LEU A 338 -12.19 -7.89 -7.02
N GLY A 339 -12.10 -7.76 -8.33
CA GLY A 339 -12.49 -8.80 -9.28
C GLY A 339 -11.78 -10.13 -9.01
N LEU A 340 -10.46 -10.10 -8.90
CA LEU A 340 -9.67 -11.30 -8.65
C LEU A 340 -9.87 -11.84 -7.21
N PRO A 341 -9.80 -11.05 -6.12
CA PRO A 341 -10.10 -11.53 -4.78
C PRO A 341 -11.45 -12.23 -4.66
N VAL A 342 -12.50 -11.66 -5.23
CA VAL A 342 -13.85 -12.25 -5.22
C VAL A 342 -13.88 -13.57 -6.00
N ALA A 343 -13.22 -13.64 -7.17
CA ALA A 343 -13.11 -14.86 -7.95
C ALA A 343 -12.43 -15.99 -7.13
N PHE A 344 -11.34 -15.67 -6.41
CA PHE A 344 -10.67 -16.63 -5.53
C PHE A 344 -11.54 -17.08 -4.36
N VAL A 345 -12.34 -16.19 -3.76
CA VAL A 345 -13.32 -16.58 -2.73
C VAL A 345 -14.32 -17.59 -3.29
N LEU A 346 -14.87 -17.33 -4.49
CA LEU A 346 -15.84 -18.23 -5.15
C LEU A 346 -15.21 -19.59 -5.45
N VAL A 347 -13.98 -19.62 -5.97
CA VAL A 347 -13.22 -20.85 -6.21
C VAL A 347 -13.00 -21.62 -4.90
N ALA A 348 -12.54 -20.94 -3.85
CA ALA A 348 -12.30 -21.54 -2.55
C ALA A 348 -13.58 -22.17 -1.95
N LEU A 349 -14.68 -21.43 -1.98
CA LEU A 349 -15.98 -21.91 -1.50
C LEU A 349 -16.49 -23.10 -2.33
N SER A 350 -16.34 -23.07 -3.65
CA SER A 350 -16.74 -24.17 -4.52
C SER A 350 -15.93 -25.45 -4.22
N LEU A 351 -14.63 -25.31 -4.01
CA LEU A 351 -13.76 -26.44 -3.62
C LEU A 351 -14.14 -26.99 -2.25
N VAL A 352 -14.34 -26.13 -1.24
CA VAL A 352 -14.79 -26.57 0.10
C VAL A 352 -16.11 -27.33 0.01
N TYR A 353 -17.09 -26.82 -0.75
CA TYR A 353 -18.37 -27.45 -0.95
C TYR A 353 -18.27 -28.80 -1.67
N TRP A 354 -17.43 -28.88 -2.71
CA TRP A 354 -17.19 -30.10 -3.47
C TRP A 354 -16.54 -31.18 -2.59
N TYR A 355 -15.52 -30.83 -1.79
CA TYR A 355 -14.88 -31.75 -0.86
C TYR A 355 -15.81 -32.17 0.28
N ASP A 356 -16.67 -31.32 0.81
CA ASP A 356 -17.63 -31.63 1.86
C ASP A 356 -18.69 -32.66 1.39
N ARG A 357 -19.03 -32.65 0.08
CA ARG A 357 -19.96 -33.62 -0.51
C ARG A 357 -19.34 -34.98 -0.83
N GLN A 358 -18.04 -35.03 -1.08
CA GLN A 358 -17.38 -36.32 -1.42
C GLN A 358 -16.98 -37.15 -0.22
N HIS A 359 -17.00 -36.59 0.95
CA HIS A 359 -16.53 -37.19 2.19
C HIS A 359 -17.53 -37.01 3.31
#